data_d396368f46268552dcb4d8c67bbd3191
#
_entry.id   d396368f46268552dcb4d8c67bbd3191
#
_cell.length_a   1.000
_cell.length_b   1.000
_cell.length_c   1.000
_cell.angle_alpha   90.00
_cell.angle_beta   90.00
_cell.angle_gamma   90.00
#
_symmetry.space_group_name_H-M   'P 1'
#
loop_
_entity.id
_entity.type
_entity.pdbx_description
1 polymer ?
#
loop_
_entity_poly.entity_id
_entity_poly.type
_entity_poly.pdbx_seq_one_letter_code
_entity_poly.pdbx_strand_id
1 'polypeptide(L)'
;MRIVVVGGSGHIGTFLVPRLVRAGHDVVNISRGQRSSYTGDDAWRQVRQVSADRAAEDREGTFPDRVAGLQPDVVIDLICFTLDSAAALVERLRGNTGHLLHCGSIWRFGPSLKVPVTEENGAPPFGEYGIAKAAIARLLRDETRSGGLVTTSLHPGHIVGPGWHPVGPLGNLDPGVWHKLSAGEPVDVPGIGAEFMHHVHADDVAQAFEAAVARRDAAAGEDFNVVAPSALNVRGYAQIAASWFGQTADLRTVTWDEFRDRSHGDTAQVSWEHLVRNHYCSIGKARTLLGYTPRYEPEDAVLESVRWLIDHGDLEVTSPLKV
;
A
#
# COMPACT_ATOMS: atom_id res chain seq x y z
N MET A 1 7.72 15.12 -19.10
CA MET A 1 6.26 15.22 -18.85
C MET A 1 6.03 15.94 -17.55
N ARG A 2 4.91 16.66 -17.43
CA ARG A 2 4.46 17.16 -16.12
C ARG A 2 3.65 16.08 -15.42
N ILE A 3 4.10 15.66 -14.25
CA ILE A 3 3.43 14.64 -13.43
C ILE A 3 2.92 15.28 -12.15
N VAL A 4 1.61 15.22 -11.93
CA VAL A 4 1.00 15.64 -10.67
C VAL A 4 0.81 14.42 -9.78
N VAL A 5 1.44 14.42 -8.61
CA VAL A 5 1.32 13.35 -7.61
C VAL A 5 0.43 13.83 -6.47
N VAL A 6 -0.71 13.21 -6.28
CA VAL A 6 -1.63 13.51 -5.17
C VAL A 6 -1.29 12.60 -3.98
N GLY A 7 -0.88 13.21 -2.87
CA GLY A 7 -0.43 12.48 -1.68
C GLY A 7 1.06 12.09 -1.70
N GLY A 8 1.88 12.76 -2.52
CA GLY A 8 3.29 12.40 -2.72
C GLY A 8 4.19 12.59 -1.49
N SER A 9 3.79 13.33 -0.46
CA SER A 9 4.53 13.40 0.83
C SER A 9 4.19 12.24 1.79
N GLY A 10 3.40 11.27 1.34
CA GLY A 10 3.09 10.04 2.07
C GLY A 10 4.13 8.94 1.85
N HIS A 11 3.81 7.74 2.31
CA HIS A 11 4.71 6.59 2.35
C HIS A 11 5.24 6.19 0.97
N ILE A 12 4.35 5.89 0.01
CA ILE A 12 4.75 5.57 -1.38
C ILE A 12 5.47 6.76 -2.02
N GLY A 13 4.92 7.96 -1.83
CA GLY A 13 5.44 9.17 -2.48
C GLY A 13 6.85 9.54 -2.04
N THR A 14 7.25 9.17 -0.82
CA THR A 14 8.64 9.33 -0.33
C THR A 14 9.66 8.74 -1.31
N PHE A 15 9.34 7.61 -1.92
CA PHE A 15 10.18 6.93 -2.89
C PHE A 15 9.84 7.29 -4.34
N LEU A 16 8.54 7.42 -4.66
CA LEU A 16 8.05 7.66 -6.01
C LEU A 16 8.48 9.04 -6.54
N VAL A 17 8.30 10.09 -5.75
CA VAL A 17 8.59 11.46 -6.20
C VAL A 17 10.06 11.64 -6.61
N PRO A 18 11.06 11.20 -5.82
CA PRO A 18 12.45 11.24 -6.24
C PRO A 18 12.76 10.42 -7.51
N ARG A 19 12.12 9.26 -7.67
CA ARG A 19 12.27 8.44 -8.89
C ARG A 19 11.81 9.20 -10.13
N LEU A 20 10.63 9.82 -10.07
CA LEU A 20 10.08 10.60 -11.18
C LEU A 20 10.93 11.82 -11.53
N VAL A 21 11.48 12.52 -10.52
CA VAL A 21 12.42 13.64 -10.75
C VAL A 21 13.70 13.14 -11.46
N ARG A 22 14.29 12.04 -10.99
CA ARG A 22 15.50 11.46 -11.63
C ARG A 22 15.24 10.94 -13.03
N ALA A 23 14.02 10.53 -13.33
CA ALA A 23 13.59 10.18 -14.68
C ALA A 23 13.36 11.41 -15.59
N GLY A 24 13.62 12.63 -15.10
CA GLY A 24 13.54 13.87 -15.87
C GLY A 24 12.14 14.44 -16.02
N HIS A 25 11.22 14.11 -15.12
CA HIS A 25 9.87 14.66 -15.13
C HIS A 25 9.77 15.97 -14.33
N ASP A 26 8.89 16.89 -14.78
CA ASP A 26 8.44 18.06 -14.03
C ASP A 26 7.39 17.59 -12.99
N VAL A 27 7.78 17.47 -11.73
CA VAL A 27 6.93 16.87 -10.69
C VAL A 27 6.27 17.95 -9.82
N VAL A 28 4.95 17.88 -9.73
CA VAL A 28 4.14 18.68 -8.81
C VAL A 28 3.54 17.77 -7.76
N ASN A 29 3.82 18.02 -6.48
CA ASN A 29 3.22 17.27 -5.37
C ASN A 29 2.06 18.06 -4.76
N ILE A 30 0.89 17.43 -4.68
CA ILE A 30 -0.27 17.95 -3.93
C ILE A 30 -0.36 17.22 -2.60
N SER A 31 -0.27 17.96 -1.50
CA SER A 31 -0.42 17.44 -0.15
C SER A 31 -0.88 18.53 0.82
N ARG A 32 -1.25 18.15 2.04
CA ARG A 32 -1.60 19.15 3.09
C ARG A 32 -0.39 19.92 3.64
N GLY A 33 0.83 19.57 3.23
CA GLY A 33 2.05 20.21 3.71
C GLY A 33 2.39 19.94 5.18
N GLN A 34 1.71 18.97 5.83
CA GLN A 34 1.88 18.66 7.26
C GLN A 34 2.97 17.62 7.53
N ARG A 35 3.48 16.96 6.49
CA ARG A 35 4.52 15.94 6.57
C ARG A 35 5.59 16.18 5.52
N SER A 36 6.83 15.95 5.88
CA SER A 36 7.94 15.76 4.95
C SER A 36 8.07 14.29 4.58
N SER A 37 8.88 13.99 3.55
CA SER A 37 9.24 12.62 3.22
C SER A 37 9.96 11.94 4.38
N TYR A 38 9.77 10.63 4.54
CA TYR A 38 10.39 9.84 5.61
C TYR A 38 11.90 9.63 5.42
N THR A 39 12.39 9.81 4.21
CA THR A 39 13.82 9.76 3.87
C THR A 39 14.26 11.10 3.31
N GLY A 40 15.47 11.54 3.68
CA GLY A 40 16.08 12.72 3.10
C GLY A 40 16.52 12.43 1.65
N ASP A 41 16.00 13.19 0.69
CA ASP A 41 16.38 13.06 -0.72
C ASP A 41 16.41 14.43 -1.38
N ASP A 42 17.57 14.79 -1.97
CA ASP A 42 17.76 16.11 -2.58
C ASP A 42 16.87 16.37 -3.81
N ALA A 43 16.32 15.33 -4.43
CA ALA A 43 15.37 15.48 -5.54
C ALA A 43 14.12 16.28 -5.14
N TRP A 44 13.74 16.25 -3.85
CA TRP A 44 12.62 17.04 -3.35
C TRP A 44 12.78 18.54 -3.53
N ARG A 45 14.00 19.06 -3.67
CA ARG A 45 14.28 20.48 -3.95
C ARG A 45 13.79 20.93 -5.32
N GLN A 46 13.60 19.98 -6.25
CA GLN A 46 13.13 20.23 -7.62
C GLN A 46 11.61 20.08 -7.76
N VAL A 47 10.91 19.68 -6.67
CA VAL A 47 9.48 19.38 -6.69
C VAL A 47 8.67 20.62 -6.33
N ARG A 48 7.74 21.01 -7.19
CA ARG A 48 6.76 22.04 -6.88
C ARG A 48 5.76 21.51 -5.88
N GLN A 49 5.66 22.15 -4.70
CA GLN A 49 4.69 21.81 -3.67
C GLN A 49 3.41 22.63 -3.84
N VAL A 50 2.26 21.97 -3.78
CA VAL A 50 0.92 22.58 -3.76
C VAL A 50 0.20 22.10 -2.51
N SER A 51 -0.15 23.05 -1.63
CA SER A 51 -0.92 22.72 -0.43
C SER A 51 -2.40 22.63 -0.76
N ALA A 52 -3.02 21.47 -0.45
CA ALA A 52 -4.44 21.25 -0.57
C ALA A 52 -4.92 20.18 0.41
N ASP A 53 -6.12 20.36 0.96
CA ASP A 53 -6.85 19.31 1.66
C ASP A 53 -7.85 18.68 0.69
N ARG A 54 -7.48 17.50 0.15
CA ARG A 54 -8.33 16.79 -0.81
C ARG A 54 -9.73 16.53 -0.26
N ALA A 55 -9.84 16.08 0.99
CA ALA A 55 -11.16 15.72 1.55
C ALA A 55 -12.08 16.94 1.71
N ALA A 56 -11.52 18.10 2.03
CA ALA A 56 -12.27 19.36 2.08
C ALA A 56 -12.69 19.79 0.67
N GLU A 57 -11.74 19.83 -0.27
CA GLU A 57 -11.99 20.27 -1.63
C GLU A 57 -12.86 19.30 -2.45
N ASP A 58 -12.84 17.99 -2.16
CA ASP A 58 -13.78 17.02 -2.75
C ASP A 58 -15.22 17.32 -2.31
N ARG A 59 -15.43 17.67 -1.02
CA ARG A 59 -16.78 18.08 -0.53
C ARG A 59 -17.27 19.38 -1.17
N GLU A 60 -16.35 20.28 -1.51
CA GLU A 60 -16.64 21.56 -2.19
C GLU A 60 -16.73 21.41 -3.70
N GLY A 61 -16.33 20.26 -4.26
CA GLY A 61 -16.27 20.00 -5.71
C GLY A 61 -15.13 20.74 -6.42
N THR A 62 -14.14 21.25 -5.70
CA THR A 62 -13.06 22.11 -6.25
C THR A 62 -11.77 21.36 -6.55
N PHE A 63 -11.56 20.17 -5.95
CA PHE A 63 -10.32 19.41 -6.09
C PHE A 63 -9.99 19.01 -7.55
N PRO A 64 -10.95 18.53 -8.37
CA PRO A 64 -10.67 18.19 -9.77
C PRO A 64 -10.19 19.39 -10.60
N ASP A 65 -10.75 20.57 -10.38
CA ASP A 65 -10.34 21.80 -11.06
C ASP A 65 -8.93 22.24 -10.64
N ARG A 66 -8.57 22.07 -9.38
CA ARG A 66 -7.21 22.30 -8.89
C ARG A 66 -6.19 21.43 -9.62
N VAL A 67 -6.47 20.12 -9.73
CA VAL A 67 -5.58 19.18 -10.43
C VAL A 67 -5.45 19.54 -11.90
N ALA A 68 -6.57 19.75 -12.58
CA ALA A 68 -6.59 20.10 -14.01
C ALA A 68 -5.90 21.45 -14.29
N GLY A 69 -6.04 22.44 -13.40
CA GLY A 69 -5.39 23.74 -13.48
C GLY A 69 -3.85 23.68 -13.47
N LEU A 70 -3.27 22.56 -13.02
CA LEU A 70 -1.83 22.31 -13.10
C LEU A 70 -1.38 21.79 -14.46
N GLN A 71 -2.30 21.50 -15.37
CA GLN A 71 -2.06 21.03 -16.73
C GLN A 71 -1.16 19.77 -16.78
N PRO A 72 -1.54 18.67 -16.07
CA PRO A 72 -0.73 17.47 -16.02
C PRO A 72 -0.78 16.66 -17.32
N ASP A 73 0.37 16.14 -17.77
CA ASP A 73 0.42 15.06 -18.74
C ASP A 73 0.00 13.73 -18.10
N VAL A 74 0.38 13.54 -16.81
CA VAL A 74 0.10 12.36 -16.00
C VAL A 74 -0.36 12.78 -14.61
N VAL A 75 -1.39 12.13 -14.08
CA VAL A 75 -1.79 12.25 -12.68
C VAL A 75 -1.57 10.90 -11.99
N ILE A 76 -0.92 10.92 -10.82
CA ILE A 76 -0.77 9.76 -9.94
C ILE A 76 -1.51 10.05 -8.64
N ASP A 77 -2.63 9.35 -8.43
CA ASP A 77 -3.48 9.54 -7.27
C ASP A 77 -3.25 8.44 -6.23
N LEU A 78 -2.50 8.78 -5.18
CA LEU A 78 -2.14 7.85 -4.11
C LEU A 78 -3.18 7.79 -2.97
N ILE A 79 -4.14 8.71 -2.94
CA ILE A 79 -5.06 8.89 -1.79
C ILE A 79 -6.54 8.99 -2.19
N CYS A 80 -6.97 8.34 -3.27
CA CYS A 80 -8.38 8.23 -3.64
C CYS A 80 -9.06 7.07 -2.89
N PHE A 81 -10.09 7.35 -2.10
CA PHE A 81 -10.77 6.35 -1.27
C PHE A 81 -12.26 6.19 -1.59
N THR A 82 -12.86 7.09 -2.36
CA THR A 82 -14.30 7.04 -2.69
C THR A 82 -14.53 7.03 -4.20
N LEU A 83 -15.62 6.38 -4.62
CA LEU A 83 -15.99 6.30 -6.03
C LEU A 83 -16.30 7.68 -6.61
N ASP A 84 -17.01 8.52 -5.85
CA ASP A 84 -17.41 9.86 -6.29
C ASP A 84 -16.20 10.76 -6.55
N SER A 85 -15.20 10.71 -5.65
CA SER A 85 -13.94 11.44 -5.82
C SER A 85 -13.17 11.00 -7.07
N ALA A 86 -13.15 9.68 -7.33
CA ALA A 86 -12.54 9.16 -8.57
C ALA A 86 -13.29 9.59 -9.81
N ALA A 87 -14.62 9.49 -9.81
CA ALA A 87 -15.47 9.85 -10.95
C ALA A 87 -15.34 11.34 -11.31
N ALA A 88 -15.40 12.23 -10.31
CA ALA A 88 -15.24 13.67 -10.52
C ALA A 88 -13.85 14.01 -11.10
N LEU A 89 -12.80 13.36 -10.61
CA LEU A 89 -11.45 13.58 -11.12
C LEU A 89 -11.32 13.09 -12.57
N VAL A 90 -11.83 11.90 -12.90
CA VAL A 90 -11.85 11.35 -14.27
C VAL A 90 -12.57 12.28 -15.22
N GLU A 91 -13.78 12.73 -14.87
CA GLU A 91 -14.59 13.62 -15.69
C GLU A 91 -13.82 14.90 -16.05
N ARG A 92 -13.17 15.50 -15.07
CA ARG A 92 -12.43 16.76 -15.25
C ARG A 92 -11.14 16.61 -16.04
N LEU A 93 -10.48 15.45 -15.97
CA LEU A 93 -9.21 15.18 -16.66
C LEU A 93 -9.40 14.71 -18.11
N ARG A 94 -10.60 14.25 -18.51
CA ARG A 94 -10.88 13.84 -19.90
C ARG A 94 -10.46 14.89 -20.90
N GLY A 95 -9.73 14.46 -21.94
CA GLY A 95 -9.28 15.33 -23.02
C GLY A 95 -8.15 16.30 -22.65
N ASN A 96 -7.75 16.36 -21.37
CA ASN A 96 -6.73 17.28 -20.87
C ASN A 96 -5.51 16.60 -20.27
N THR A 97 -5.59 15.30 -20.01
CA THR A 97 -4.54 14.50 -19.35
C THR A 97 -4.33 13.21 -20.12
N GLY A 98 -3.09 12.82 -20.31
CA GLY A 98 -2.74 11.64 -21.08
C GLY A 98 -2.88 10.32 -20.31
N HIS A 99 -2.74 10.32 -18.97
CA HIS A 99 -2.77 9.12 -18.15
C HIS A 99 -3.11 9.43 -16.69
N LEU A 100 -4.04 8.66 -16.09
CA LEU A 100 -4.36 8.69 -14.66
C LEU A 100 -3.98 7.34 -14.05
N LEU A 101 -3.07 7.34 -13.08
CA LEU A 101 -2.71 6.17 -12.30
C LEU A 101 -3.34 6.26 -10.90
N HIS A 102 -3.94 5.16 -10.46
CA HIS A 102 -4.62 5.06 -9.16
C HIS A 102 -3.93 4.06 -8.23
N CYS A 103 -3.73 4.46 -6.99
CA CYS A 103 -3.32 3.55 -5.93
C CYS A 103 -4.56 2.82 -5.36
N GLY A 104 -4.75 1.60 -5.82
CA GLY A 104 -5.75 0.67 -5.33
C GLY A 104 -5.34 -0.02 -4.03
N SER A 105 -5.76 -1.27 -3.88
CA SER A 105 -5.36 -2.19 -2.81
C SER A 105 -5.71 -3.62 -3.20
N ILE A 106 -4.95 -4.61 -2.73
CA ILE A 106 -5.34 -6.03 -2.84
C ILE A 106 -6.63 -6.32 -2.07
N TRP A 107 -7.07 -5.46 -1.15
CA TRP A 107 -8.38 -5.57 -0.48
C TRP A 107 -9.57 -5.37 -1.41
N ARG A 108 -9.35 -4.99 -2.67
CA ARG A 108 -10.38 -5.10 -3.71
C ARG A 108 -10.87 -6.53 -3.92
N PHE A 109 -10.15 -7.49 -3.36
CA PHE A 109 -10.55 -8.90 -3.30
C PHE A 109 -11.04 -9.27 -1.90
N GLY A 110 -12.01 -10.16 -1.83
CA GLY A 110 -12.43 -10.84 -0.62
C GLY A 110 -11.50 -12.00 -0.25
N PRO A 111 -12.00 -13.01 0.51
CA PRO A 111 -11.21 -14.16 0.91
C PRO A 111 -10.63 -14.93 -0.27
N SER A 112 -9.39 -15.39 -0.16
CA SER A 112 -8.72 -16.14 -1.20
C SER A 112 -9.33 -17.54 -1.36
N LEU A 113 -10.02 -17.79 -2.47
CA LEU A 113 -10.58 -19.11 -2.79
C LEU A 113 -9.56 -19.97 -3.59
N LYS A 114 -8.61 -19.30 -4.23
CA LYS A 114 -7.53 -19.93 -5.00
C LYS A 114 -6.28 -19.04 -4.90
N VAL A 115 -5.14 -19.66 -4.64
CA VAL A 115 -3.84 -18.97 -4.57
C VAL A 115 -2.89 -19.47 -5.64
N PRO A 116 -2.04 -18.61 -6.20
CA PRO A 116 -1.99 -17.17 -5.96
C PRO A 116 -3.21 -16.45 -6.54
N VAL A 117 -3.64 -15.36 -5.87
CA VAL A 117 -4.72 -14.49 -6.36
C VAL A 117 -4.19 -13.66 -7.52
N THR A 118 -4.79 -13.80 -8.69
CA THR A 118 -4.52 -12.95 -9.85
C THR A 118 -5.52 -11.80 -9.94
N GLU A 119 -5.30 -10.88 -10.85
CA GLU A 119 -6.21 -9.75 -11.10
C GLU A 119 -7.61 -10.18 -11.56
N GLU A 120 -7.75 -11.43 -12.07
CA GLU A 120 -8.97 -11.99 -12.67
C GLU A 120 -9.70 -12.99 -11.76
N ASN A 121 -9.01 -13.61 -10.77
CA ASN A 121 -9.58 -14.72 -9.99
C ASN A 121 -9.95 -14.38 -8.56
N GLY A 122 -9.87 -13.11 -8.17
CA GLY A 122 -10.19 -12.66 -6.82
C GLY A 122 -11.68 -12.77 -6.50
N ALA A 123 -12.02 -13.21 -5.27
CA ALA A 123 -13.38 -13.22 -4.78
C ALA A 123 -13.93 -11.79 -4.59
N PRO A 124 -15.27 -11.61 -4.59
CA PRO A 124 -15.88 -10.31 -4.31
C PRO A 124 -15.41 -9.73 -2.96
N PRO A 125 -15.11 -8.41 -2.90
CA PRO A 125 -14.67 -7.76 -1.67
C PRO A 125 -15.77 -7.67 -0.63
N PHE A 126 -15.36 -7.49 0.62
CA PHE A 126 -16.23 -7.10 1.73
C PHE A 126 -15.61 -5.91 2.48
N GLY A 127 -16.43 -5.27 3.33
CA GLY A 127 -16.06 -4.04 4.01
C GLY A 127 -16.04 -2.82 3.08
N GLU A 128 -16.33 -1.66 3.63
CA GLU A 128 -16.48 -0.42 2.86
C GLU A 128 -15.24 -0.08 2.04
N TYR A 129 -14.06 -0.21 2.63
CA TYR A 129 -12.79 0.09 1.97
C TYR A 129 -12.53 -0.81 0.75
N GLY A 130 -12.68 -2.13 0.92
CA GLY A 130 -12.46 -3.09 -0.17
C GLY A 130 -13.45 -2.90 -1.32
N ILE A 131 -14.74 -2.70 -0.98
CA ILE A 131 -15.81 -2.44 -1.96
C ILE A 131 -15.52 -1.15 -2.73
N ALA A 132 -15.14 -0.06 -2.04
CA ALA A 132 -14.79 1.20 -2.69
C ALA A 132 -13.59 1.05 -3.63
N LYS A 133 -12.51 0.40 -3.21
CA LYS A 133 -11.32 0.16 -4.05
C LYS A 133 -11.65 -0.69 -5.29
N ALA A 134 -12.50 -1.69 -5.17
CA ALA A 134 -12.95 -2.50 -6.31
C ALA A 134 -13.84 -1.68 -7.27
N ALA A 135 -14.73 -0.84 -6.75
CA ALA A 135 -15.58 0.03 -7.56
C ALA A 135 -14.76 1.07 -8.35
N ILE A 136 -13.77 1.71 -7.70
CA ILE A 136 -12.86 2.65 -8.37
C ILE A 136 -12.07 1.96 -9.49
N ALA A 137 -11.48 0.80 -9.22
CA ALA A 137 -10.73 0.05 -10.24
C ALA A 137 -11.60 -0.31 -11.45
N ARG A 138 -12.86 -0.69 -11.21
CA ARG A 138 -13.83 -0.96 -12.30
C ARG A 138 -14.12 0.31 -13.11
N LEU A 139 -14.46 1.42 -12.43
CA LEU A 139 -14.71 2.71 -13.09
C LEU A 139 -13.55 3.09 -14.02
N LEU A 140 -12.33 3.04 -13.51
CA LEU A 140 -11.13 3.43 -14.25
C LEU A 140 -10.88 2.53 -15.46
N ARG A 141 -10.98 1.23 -15.30
CA ARG A 141 -10.85 0.28 -16.40
C ARG A 141 -11.90 0.51 -17.49
N ASP A 142 -13.16 0.71 -17.10
CA ASP A 142 -14.28 0.92 -18.02
C ASP A 142 -14.13 2.28 -18.75
N GLU A 143 -13.59 3.30 -18.08
CA GLU A 143 -13.25 4.59 -18.67
C GLU A 143 -12.27 4.42 -19.84
N THR A 144 -11.18 3.71 -19.65
CA THR A 144 -10.21 3.46 -20.73
C THR A 144 -10.82 2.62 -21.85
N ARG A 145 -11.58 1.58 -21.52
CA ARG A 145 -12.22 0.69 -22.52
C ARG A 145 -13.26 1.37 -23.38
N SER A 146 -13.91 2.41 -22.84
CA SER A 146 -14.87 3.23 -23.61
C SER A 146 -14.20 4.29 -24.49
N GLY A 147 -12.89 4.36 -24.53
CA GLY A 147 -12.12 5.34 -25.30
C GLY A 147 -12.02 6.72 -24.65
N GLY A 148 -12.26 6.80 -23.35
CA GLY A 148 -12.09 8.01 -22.56
C GLY A 148 -10.65 8.23 -22.08
N LEU A 149 -10.48 8.70 -20.83
CA LEU A 149 -9.16 8.90 -20.22
C LEU A 149 -8.43 7.55 -20.06
N VAL A 150 -7.17 7.50 -20.46
CA VAL A 150 -6.34 6.31 -20.19
C VAL A 150 -6.04 6.23 -18.70
N THR A 151 -6.34 5.09 -18.10
CA THR A 151 -6.17 4.86 -16.67
C THR A 151 -5.43 3.56 -16.38
N THR A 152 -4.81 3.46 -15.20
CA THR A 152 -4.17 2.26 -14.69
C THR A 152 -4.39 2.17 -13.18
N SER A 153 -4.72 0.99 -12.66
CA SER A 153 -4.81 0.77 -11.21
C SER A 153 -3.71 -0.17 -10.73
N LEU A 154 -2.95 0.28 -9.74
CA LEU A 154 -1.95 -0.54 -9.05
C LEU A 154 -2.48 -0.88 -7.65
N HIS A 155 -2.45 -2.16 -7.29
CA HIS A 155 -3.04 -2.69 -6.07
C HIS A 155 -1.96 -3.20 -5.12
N PRO A 156 -1.39 -2.32 -4.26
CA PRO A 156 -0.41 -2.74 -3.27
C PRO A 156 -0.99 -3.72 -2.26
N GLY A 157 -0.09 -4.59 -1.73
CA GLY A 157 -0.30 -5.34 -0.51
C GLY A 157 -0.20 -4.46 0.75
N HIS A 158 0.12 -5.07 1.89
CA HIS A 158 0.40 -4.32 3.11
C HIS A 158 1.72 -3.56 2.94
N ILE A 159 1.62 -2.24 2.78
CA ILE A 159 2.78 -1.41 2.50
C ILE A 159 3.62 -1.26 3.77
N VAL A 160 4.93 -1.45 3.63
CA VAL A 160 5.92 -1.34 4.70
C VAL A 160 7.15 -0.56 4.23
N GLY A 161 8.05 -0.25 5.16
CA GLY A 161 9.26 0.53 4.95
C GLY A 161 9.39 1.68 5.96
N PRO A 162 10.42 2.52 5.89
CA PRO A 162 10.67 3.61 6.81
C PRO A 162 9.46 4.51 7.08
N GLY A 163 9.19 4.80 8.35
CA GLY A 163 8.14 5.71 8.78
C GLY A 163 6.72 5.12 8.80
N TRP A 164 6.56 3.82 8.61
CA TRP A 164 5.24 3.18 8.59
C TRP A 164 5.14 2.02 9.56
N HIS A 165 4.04 2.00 10.36
CA HIS A 165 3.75 0.86 11.23
C HIS A 165 3.30 -0.32 10.37
N PRO A 166 4.04 -1.45 10.39
CA PRO A 166 3.64 -2.63 9.64
C PRO A 166 2.41 -3.28 10.25
N VAL A 167 1.55 -3.86 9.41
CA VAL A 167 0.60 -4.87 9.89
C VAL A 167 1.41 -6.00 10.49
N GLY A 168 1.29 -6.19 11.79
CA GLY A 168 2.09 -7.13 12.56
C GLY A 168 1.71 -8.60 12.34
N PRO A 169 2.45 -9.54 12.95
CA PRO A 169 2.23 -10.98 12.76
C PRO A 169 0.81 -11.46 13.07
N LEU A 170 0.07 -10.75 13.92
CA LEU A 170 -1.31 -11.10 14.27
C LEU A 170 -2.36 -10.43 13.37
N GLY A 171 -1.97 -9.80 12.26
CA GLY A 171 -2.89 -9.16 11.33
C GLY A 171 -3.49 -7.84 11.84
N ASN A 172 -2.80 -7.13 12.71
CA ASN A 172 -3.23 -5.84 13.25
C ASN A 172 -2.03 -4.89 13.47
N LEU A 173 -2.31 -3.70 13.99
CA LEU A 173 -1.31 -2.66 14.26
C LEU A 173 -0.96 -2.53 15.75
N ASP A 174 -1.35 -3.49 16.59
CA ASP A 174 -1.02 -3.48 18.03
C ASP A 174 0.50 -3.60 18.22
N PRO A 175 1.16 -2.59 18.81
CA PRO A 175 2.60 -2.63 19.06
C PRO A 175 2.99 -3.65 20.13
N GLY A 176 2.05 -4.12 20.94
CA GLY A 176 2.28 -5.10 22.00
C GLY A 176 2.85 -6.44 21.50
N VAL A 177 2.58 -6.81 20.25
CA VAL A 177 3.18 -8.01 19.64
C VAL A 177 4.70 -7.90 19.52
N TRP A 178 5.22 -6.72 19.17
CA TRP A 178 6.66 -6.47 19.05
C TRP A 178 7.35 -6.50 20.40
N HIS A 179 6.70 -5.95 21.45
CA HIS A 179 7.19 -6.02 22.82
C HIS A 179 7.34 -7.49 23.26
N LYS A 180 6.30 -8.30 23.09
CA LYS A 180 6.32 -9.72 23.46
C LYS A 180 7.38 -10.51 22.70
N LEU A 181 7.46 -10.34 21.38
CA LEU A 181 8.44 -11.03 20.54
C LEU A 181 9.88 -10.64 20.91
N SER A 182 10.14 -9.38 21.22
CA SER A 182 11.47 -8.91 21.65
C SER A 182 11.86 -9.36 23.06
N ALA A 183 10.87 -9.65 23.93
CA ALA A 183 11.07 -10.18 25.28
C ALA A 183 11.16 -11.73 25.33
N GLY A 184 10.77 -12.42 24.24
CA GLY A 184 10.59 -13.88 24.25
C GLY A 184 9.35 -14.33 25.05
N GLU A 185 8.38 -13.43 25.21
CA GLU A 185 7.13 -13.69 25.92
C GLU A 185 6.13 -14.45 25.05
N PRO A 186 5.16 -15.17 25.67
CA PRO A 186 4.14 -15.88 24.92
C PRO A 186 3.27 -14.97 24.06
N VAL A 187 3.02 -15.39 22.82
CA VAL A 187 2.12 -14.73 21.88
C VAL A 187 0.96 -15.67 21.52
N ASP A 188 -0.25 -15.24 21.80
CA ASP A 188 -1.45 -15.97 21.42
C ASP A 188 -1.70 -15.82 19.90
N VAL A 189 -1.77 -16.95 19.19
CA VAL A 189 -2.01 -17.01 17.75
C VAL A 189 -3.40 -17.60 17.51
N PRO A 190 -4.31 -16.87 16.84
CA PRO A 190 -5.63 -17.41 16.54
C PRO A 190 -5.53 -18.55 15.52
N GLY A 191 -6.15 -19.69 15.84
CA GLY A 191 -6.05 -20.88 14.99
C GLY A 191 -4.63 -21.41 14.89
N ILE A 192 -4.28 -22.01 13.76
CA ILE A 192 -2.94 -22.59 13.54
C ILE A 192 -1.91 -21.57 13.01
N GLY A 193 -2.35 -20.36 12.65
CA GLY A 193 -1.47 -19.30 12.12
C GLY A 193 -0.94 -19.57 10.72
N ALA A 194 -1.74 -20.23 9.87
CA ALA A 194 -1.38 -20.55 8.49
C ALA A 194 -1.82 -19.48 7.47
N GLU A 195 -2.61 -18.51 7.92
CA GLU A 195 -3.14 -17.43 7.10
C GLU A 195 -2.02 -16.51 6.59
N PHE A 196 -2.07 -16.19 5.30
CA PHE A 196 -1.09 -15.33 4.64
C PHE A 196 -1.44 -13.86 4.73
N MET A 197 -0.40 -13.06 4.88
CA MET A 197 -0.41 -11.61 4.70
C MET A 197 0.66 -11.22 3.67
N HIS A 198 0.27 -10.45 2.66
CA HIS A 198 1.18 -10.10 1.57
C HIS A 198 1.66 -8.67 1.72
N HIS A 199 2.85 -8.50 2.26
CA HIS A 199 3.51 -7.21 2.42
C HIS A 199 4.19 -6.77 1.11
N VAL A 200 4.53 -5.49 1.03
CA VAL A 200 5.33 -4.91 -0.05
C VAL A 200 6.05 -3.66 0.45
N HIS A 201 7.31 -3.50 0.07
CA HIS A 201 8.04 -2.28 0.39
C HIS A 201 7.52 -1.08 -0.42
N ALA A 202 7.44 0.09 0.20
CA ALA A 202 6.97 1.32 -0.45
C ALA A 202 7.79 1.72 -1.68
N ASP A 203 9.10 1.42 -1.71
CA ASP A 203 9.96 1.66 -2.86
C ASP A 203 9.64 0.72 -4.04
N ASP A 204 9.25 -0.54 -3.77
CA ASP A 204 8.79 -1.46 -4.81
C ASP A 204 7.43 -1.02 -5.38
N VAL A 205 6.54 -0.48 -4.54
CA VAL A 205 5.30 0.14 -5.03
C VAL A 205 5.63 1.34 -5.91
N ALA A 206 6.58 2.18 -5.51
CA ALA A 206 7.05 3.32 -6.29
C ALA A 206 7.64 2.89 -7.65
N GLN A 207 8.42 1.81 -7.67
CA GLN A 207 8.95 1.21 -8.91
C GLN A 207 7.81 0.81 -9.86
N ALA A 208 6.74 0.19 -9.34
CA ALA A 208 5.60 -0.21 -10.17
C ALA A 208 4.88 0.99 -10.79
N PHE A 209 4.69 2.09 -10.04
CA PHE A 209 4.13 3.34 -10.57
C PHE A 209 5.03 3.96 -11.63
N GLU A 210 6.32 4.07 -11.39
CA GLU A 210 7.30 4.58 -12.37
C GLU A 210 7.28 3.74 -13.65
N ALA A 211 7.26 2.41 -13.53
CA ALA A 211 7.17 1.49 -14.66
C ALA A 211 5.88 1.64 -15.45
N ALA A 212 4.74 1.85 -14.79
CA ALA A 212 3.44 2.08 -15.44
C ALA A 212 3.41 3.42 -16.19
N VAL A 213 4.05 4.47 -15.67
CA VAL A 213 4.24 5.74 -16.39
C VAL A 213 5.09 5.54 -17.65
N ALA A 214 6.22 4.83 -17.51
CA ALA A 214 7.15 4.59 -18.62
C ALA A 214 6.58 3.65 -19.70
N ARG A 215 5.68 2.73 -19.34
CA ARG A 215 5.06 1.72 -20.21
C ARG A 215 3.56 1.94 -20.38
N ARG A 216 3.16 3.20 -20.59
CA ARG A 216 1.78 3.63 -20.67
C ARG A 216 0.89 2.71 -21.52
N ASP A 217 1.37 2.33 -22.70
CA ASP A 217 0.56 1.53 -23.64
C ASP A 217 0.30 0.11 -23.10
N ALA A 218 1.25 -0.48 -22.39
CA ALA A 218 1.08 -1.78 -21.74
C ALA A 218 0.27 -1.69 -20.43
N ALA A 219 0.20 -0.51 -19.83
CA ALA A 219 -0.52 -0.25 -18.59
C ALA A 219 -1.97 0.23 -18.82
N ALA A 220 -2.29 0.67 -20.02
CA ALA A 220 -3.57 1.32 -20.35
C ALA A 220 -4.78 0.40 -20.11
N GLY A 221 -5.67 0.80 -19.19
CA GLY A 221 -6.87 0.05 -18.83
C GLY A 221 -6.62 -1.21 -18.02
N GLU A 222 -5.41 -1.38 -17.46
CA GLU A 222 -5.00 -2.56 -16.76
C GLU A 222 -4.99 -2.37 -15.22
N ASP A 223 -5.20 -3.48 -14.54
CA ASP A 223 -5.05 -3.64 -13.09
C ASP A 223 -3.81 -4.48 -12.80
N PHE A 224 -3.02 -4.12 -11.77
CA PHE A 224 -1.82 -4.84 -11.38
C PHE A 224 -1.76 -5.08 -9.88
N ASN A 225 -1.58 -6.32 -9.46
CA ASN A 225 -1.18 -6.62 -8.10
C ASN A 225 0.29 -6.22 -7.90
N VAL A 226 0.56 -5.47 -6.84
CA VAL A 226 1.89 -4.95 -6.50
C VAL A 226 2.25 -5.39 -5.09
N VAL A 227 2.96 -6.51 -5.00
CA VAL A 227 3.31 -7.17 -3.75
C VAL A 227 4.75 -7.67 -3.80
N ALA A 228 5.31 -8.10 -2.66
CA ALA A 228 6.62 -8.74 -2.58
C ALA A 228 6.65 -10.08 -3.36
N PRO A 229 7.83 -10.68 -3.59
CA PRO A 229 7.93 -11.95 -4.31
C PRO A 229 7.23 -13.11 -3.61
N SER A 230 7.16 -13.07 -2.28
CA SER A 230 6.56 -14.07 -1.40
C SER A 230 5.63 -13.43 -0.37
N ALA A 231 4.87 -14.24 0.38
CA ALA A 231 3.99 -13.79 1.44
C ALA A 231 4.35 -14.48 2.76
N LEU A 232 4.14 -13.81 3.88
CA LEU A 232 4.35 -14.34 5.22
C LEU A 232 3.06 -14.91 5.78
N ASN A 233 3.08 -16.13 6.34
CA ASN A 233 1.99 -16.57 7.17
C ASN A 233 2.19 -16.09 8.63
N VAL A 234 1.11 -16.04 9.40
CA VAL A 234 1.11 -15.55 10.79
C VAL A 234 2.23 -16.16 11.63
N ARG A 235 2.35 -17.50 11.63
CA ARG A 235 3.34 -18.22 12.44
C ARG A 235 4.76 -17.97 11.99
N GLY A 236 5.02 -18.07 10.70
CA GLY A 236 6.35 -17.82 10.12
C GLY A 236 6.80 -16.38 10.34
N TYR A 237 5.89 -15.43 10.19
CA TYR A 237 6.18 -14.02 10.44
C TYR A 237 6.56 -13.79 11.91
N ALA A 238 5.80 -14.31 12.87
CA ALA A 238 6.14 -14.18 14.30
C ALA A 238 7.48 -14.82 14.65
N GLN A 239 7.81 -15.99 14.06
CA GLN A 239 9.08 -16.66 14.27
C GLN A 239 10.26 -15.86 13.71
N ILE A 240 10.14 -15.35 12.50
CA ILE A 240 11.14 -14.48 11.86
C ILE A 240 11.33 -13.20 12.69
N ALA A 241 10.24 -12.54 13.09
CA ALA A 241 10.29 -11.32 13.87
C ALA A 241 10.97 -11.51 15.24
N ALA A 242 10.68 -12.61 15.96
CA ALA A 242 11.38 -12.91 17.22
C ALA A 242 12.88 -13.10 17.01
N SER A 243 13.28 -13.73 15.89
CA SER A 243 14.69 -13.96 15.59
C SER A 243 15.48 -12.66 15.40
N TRP A 244 14.87 -11.58 14.96
CA TRP A 244 15.53 -10.28 14.84
C TRP A 244 16.03 -9.73 16.18
N PHE A 245 15.38 -10.13 17.28
CA PHE A 245 15.77 -9.80 18.66
C PHE A 245 16.62 -10.89 19.33
N GLY A 246 16.96 -11.96 18.57
CA GLY A 246 17.68 -13.12 19.09
C GLY A 246 16.83 -14.00 20.02
N GLN A 247 15.52 -13.94 19.87
CA GLN A 247 14.56 -14.75 20.64
C GLN A 247 14.02 -15.90 19.79
N THR A 248 13.50 -16.91 20.49
CA THR A 248 12.65 -17.96 19.88
C THR A 248 11.21 -17.65 20.25
N ALA A 249 10.32 -17.58 19.27
CA ALA A 249 8.92 -17.24 19.52
C ALA A 249 8.19 -18.35 20.30
N ASP A 250 7.62 -18.02 21.47
CA ASP A 250 6.67 -18.87 22.21
C ASP A 250 5.25 -18.61 21.67
N LEU A 251 4.81 -19.41 20.66
CA LEU A 251 3.53 -19.22 19.99
C LEU A 251 2.48 -20.19 20.52
N ARG A 252 1.47 -19.67 21.18
CA ARG A 252 0.36 -20.41 21.79
C ARG A 252 -0.85 -20.38 20.87
N THR A 253 -1.26 -21.53 20.36
CA THR A 253 -2.49 -21.66 19.59
C THR A 253 -3.70 -21.48 20.50
N VAL A 254 -4.58 -20.54 20.16
CA VAL A 254 -5.84 -20.28 20.86
C VAL A 254 -7.00 -20.32 19.88
N THR A 255 -8.21 -20.53 20.36
CA THR A 255 -9.40 -20.38 19.54
C THR A 255 -9.63 -18.91 19.17
N TRP A 256 -10.41 -18.65 18.12
CA TRP A 256 -10.76 -17.27 17.75
C TRP A 256 -11.46 -16.51 18.89
N ASP A 257 -12.37 -17.19 19.60
CA ASP A 257 -13.07 -16.58 20.71
C ASP A 257 -12.13 -16.19 21.87
N GLU A 258 -11.19 -17.07 22.22
CA GLU A 258 -10.16 -16.75 23.21
C GLU A 258 -9.26 -15.59 22.79
N PHE A 259 -8.87 -15.55 21.51
CA PHE A 259 -8.08 -14.45 20.96
C PHE A 259 -8.84 -13.12 21.04
N ARG A 260 -10.10 -13.12 20.61
CA ARG A 260 -10.97 -11.94 20.68
C ARG A 260 -11.16 -11.45 22.11
N ASP A 261 -11.42 -12.36 23.04
CA ASP A 261 -11.73 -12.00 24.43
C ASP A 261 -10.50 -11.46 25.19
N ARG A 262 -9.28 -11.80 24.71
CA ARG A 262 -7.99 -11.31 25.26
C ARG A 262 -7.48 -10.06 24.53
N SER A 263 -8.06 -9.74 23.37
CA SER A 263 -7.67 -8.56 22.60
C SER A 263 -8.30 -7.29 23.16
N HIS A 264 -7.65 -6.15 22.92
CA HIS A 264 -8.15 -4.84 23.37
C HIS A 264 -8.81 -4.08 22.21
N GLY A 265 -9.88 -3.34 22.53
CA GLY A 265 -10.59 -2.49 21.58
C GLY A 265 -11.04 -3.27 20.33
N ASP A 266 -10.76 -2.73 19.15
CA ASP A 266 -11.07 -3.29 17.85
C ASP A 266 -9.98 -4.20 17.26
N THR A 267 -8.91 -4.45 18.00
CA THR A 267 -7.71 -5.20 17.54
C THR A 267 -8.08 -6.57 16.94
N ALA A 268 -8.98 -7.31 17.60
CA ALA A 268 -9.43 -8.60 17.07
C ALA A 268 -10.20 -8.47 15.76
N GLN A 269 -11.06 -7.45 15.62
CA GLN A 269 -11.79 -7.19 14.37
C GLN A 269 -10.82 -6.87 13.22
N VAL A 270 -9.82 -6.05 13.49
CA VAL A 270 -8.77 -5.71 12.51
C VAL A 270 -7.98 -6.97 12.12
N SER A 271 -7.60 -7.80 13.10
CA SER A 271 -6.96 -9.10 12.83
C SER A 271 -7.83 -9.97 11.93
N TRP A 272 -9.13 -10.11 12.26
CA TRP A 272 -10.06 -10.92 11.49
C TRP A 272 -10.12 -10.45 10.04
N GLU A 273 -10.23 -9.15 9.81
CA GLU A 273 -10.30 -8.60 8.45
C GLU A 273 -9.06 -8.88 7.61
N HIS A 274 -7.87 -8.87 8.21
CA HIS A 274 -6.65 -9.23 7.52
C HIS A 274 -6.53 -10.73 7.28
N LEU A 275 -6.74 -11.53 8.33
CA LEU A 275 -6.49 -12.97 8.29
C LEU A 275 -7.54 -13.73 7.46
N VAL A 276 -8.83 -13.35 7.51
CA VAL A 276 -9.87 -14.00 6.70
C VAL A 276 -9.64 -13.83 5.20
N ARG A 277 -8.99 -12.76 4.77
CA ARG A 277 -8.63 -12.55 3.36
C ARG A 277 -7.56 -13.54 2.89
N ASN A 278 -6.63 -13.88 3.77
CA ASN A 278 -5.59 -14.89 3.50
C ASN A 278 -4.92 -14.67 2.13
N HIS A 279 -4.45 -13.44 1.90
CA HIS A 279 -3.98 -13.02 0.59
C HIS A 279 -2.56 -13.49 0.31
N TYR A 280 -2.43 -14.27 -0.78
CA TYR A 280 -1.21 -14.54 -1.49
C TYR A 280 -1.43 -14.20 -2.97
N CYS A 281 -0.97 -13.01 -3.40
CA CYS A 281 -1.25 -12.47 -4.73
C CYS A 281 -0.11 -12.75 -5.72
N SER A 282 -0.47 -12.93 -6.99
CA SER A 282 0.50 -13.06 -8.09
C SER A 282 0.94 -11.70 -8.60
N ILE A 283 2.24 -11.54 -8.86
CA ILE A 283 2.82 -10.39 -9.57
C ILE A 283 3.11 -10.72 -11.04
N GLY A 284 2.65 -11.86 -11.54
CA GLY A 284 2.97 -12.34 -12.89
C GLY A 284 2.63 -11.35 -13.99
N LYS A 285 1.47 -10.69 -13.90
CA LYS A 285 1.02 -9.67 -14.86
C LYS A 285 1.90 -8.41 -14.80
N ALA A 286 2.15 -7.87 -13.60
CA ALA A 286 3.01 -6.71 -13.41
C ALA A 286 4.44 -6.99 -13.89
N ARG A 287 4.97 -8.18 -13.62
CA ARG A 287 6.28 -8.62 -14.11
C ARG A 287 6.34 -8.65 -15.62
N THR A 288 5.33 -9.22 -16.28
CA THR A 288 5.31 -9.39 -17.74
C THR A 288 5.10 -8.07 -18.47
N LEU A 289 4.13 -7.26 -18.04
CA LEU A 289 3.74 -6.05 -18.78
C LEU A 289 4.54 -4.82 -18.36
N LEU A 290 4.83 -4.67 -17.07
CA LEU A 290 5.54 -3.51 -16.53
C LEU A 290 7.04 -3.77 -16.30
N GLY A 291 7.50 -5.03 -16.32
CA GLY A 291 8.85 -5.40 -15.89
C GLY A 291 9.05 -5.19 -14.39
N TYR A 292 7.96 -5.26 -13.60
CA TYR A 292 8.01 -5.12 -12.15
C TYR A 292 8.91 -6.18 -11.53
N THR A 293 9.91 -5.75 -10.78
CA THR A 293 10.88 -6.64 -10.13
C THR A 293 11.10 -6.11 -8.71
N PRO A 294 10.25 -6.54 -7.75
CA PRO A 294 10.41 -6.13 -6.37
C PRO A 294 11.77 -6.55 -5.82
N ARG A 295 12.40 -5.67 -5.05
CA ARG A 295 13.78 -5.85 -4.54
C ARG A 295 13.80 -6.41 -3.13
N TYR A 296 12.72 -6.23 -2.39
CA TYR A 296 12.64 -6.61 -0.99
C TYR A 296 11.84 -7.90 -0.82
N GLU A 297 12.40 -8.85 -0.09
CA GLU A 297 11.61 -9.91 0.51
C GLU A 297 10.71 -9.32 1.61
N PRO A 298 9.53 -9.90 1.88
CA PRO A 298 8.57 -9.29 2.81
C PRO A 298 9.12 -9.12 4.23
N GLU A 299 9.94 -10.05 4.72
CA GLU A 299 10.59 -9.97 6.03
C GLU A 299 11.60 -8.82 6.11
N ASP A 300 12.41 -8.60 5.07
CA ASP A 300 13.38 -7.52 5.02
C ASP A 300 12.68 -6.15 4.99
N ALA A 301 11.60 -6.06 4.21
CA ALA A 301 10.78 -4.85 4.12
C ALA A 301 10.13 -4.49 5.47
N VAL A 302 9.62 -5.48 6.20
CA VAL A 302 9.05 -5.28 7.54
C VAL A 302 10.15 -4.92 8.55
N LEU A 303 11.29 -5.61 8.51
CA LEU A 303 12.42 -5.32 9.40
C LEU A 303 12.89 -3.86 9.26
N GLU A 304 12.93 -3.34 8.04
CA GLU A 304 13.28 -1.93 7.82
C GLU A 304 12.27 -0.97 8.47
N SER A 305 10.96 -1.27 8.41
CA SER A 305 9.94 -0.51 9.16
C SER A 305 10.18 -0.55 10.66
N VAL A 306 10.35 -1.75 11.21
CA VAL A 306 10.54 -1.97 12.65
C VAL A 306 11.80 -1.26 13.14
N ARG A 307 12.91 -1.37 12.41
CA ARG A 307 14.17 -0.69 12.72
C ARG A 307 13.99 0.83 12.75
N TRP A 308 13.36 1.38 11.69
CA TRP A 308 13.13 2.81 11.60
C TRP A 308 12.28 3.33 12.78
N LEU A 309 11.21 2.61 13.14
CA LEU A 309 10.33 2.98 14.25
C LEU A 309 11.06 2.94 15.60
N ILE A 310 11.91 1.93 15.83
CA ILE A 310 12.74 1.84 17.05
C ILE A 310 13.72 3.00 17.11
N ASP A 311 14.43 3.28 16.01
CA ASP A 311 15.45 4.33 15.96
C ASP A 311 14.86 5.74 16.16
N HIS A 312 13.57 5.92 15.85
CA HIS A 312 12.85 7.20 16.02
C HIS A 312 11.99 7.26 17.29
N GLY A 313 11.98 6.21 18.10
CA GLY A 313 11.22 6.16 19.35
C GLY A 313 9.71 5.97 19.18
N ASP A 314 9.28 5.55 17.98
CA ASP A 314 7.87 5.30 17.64
C ASP A 314 7.45 3.84 17.94
N LEU A 315 8.41 2.98 18.28
CA LEU A 315 8.18 1.60 18.70
C LEU A 315 9.11 1.22 19.86
N GLU A 316 8.51 0.90 21.01
CA GLU A 316 9.24 0.40 22.17
C GLU A 316 9.38 -1.12 22.10
N VAL A 317 10.59 -1.62 22.37
CA VAL A 317 10.93 -3.05 22.42
C VAL A 317 11.76 -3.36 23.65
N THR A 318 11.66 -4.59 24.15
CA THR A 318 12.37 -5.02 25.38
C THR A 318 13.84 -5.33 25.11
N SER A 319 14.15 -5.95 23.97
CA SER A 319 15.52 -6.25 23.55
C SER A 319 15.85 -5.51 22.24
N PRO A 320 17.10 -5.06 22.06
CA PRO A 320 17.50 -4.43 20.80
C PRO A 320 17.54 -5.44 19.65
N LEU A 321 17.45 -4.92 18.41
CA LEU A 321 17.69 -5.72 17.21
C LEU A 321 19.12 -6.29 17.21
N LYS A 322 19.26 -7.52 16.76
CA LYS A 322 20.54 -8.25 16.62
C LYS A 322 20.93 -8.53 15.16
N VAL A 323 20.17 -7.97 14.21
CA VAL A 323 20.32 -8.13 12.76
C VAL A 323 20.57 -6.81 12.08
#